data_c1de5d044c462e372518802b6e43dc30
#
_entry.id   c1de5d044c462e372518802b6e43dc30
#
_cell.length_a   1.000
_cell.length_b   1.000
_cell.length_c   1.000
_cell.angle_alpha   90.00
_cell.angle_beta   90.00
_cell.angle_gamma   90.00
#
_symmetry.space_group_name_H-M   'P 1'
#
loop_
_entity.id
_entity.type
_entity.pdbx_description
1 polymer ?
#
loop_
_entity_poly.entity_id
_entity_poly.type
_entity_poly.pdbx_seq_one_letter_code
_entity_poly.pdbx_strand_id
1 'polypeptide(L)'
;MKALPLYLALFLSTAIAAQSSSNLRRVQREAEKVIDLTSTLIDGVTTYEKAKKMRPIIEEQLNVWRKAKRSFARLDEEPEQVLLDVVYAQLGNIVEASSGPLKDWLEEDPRGNYNYEYLSLCRTGIAQVYEAMETYATTYDINTRTSDVQERFEAQVALMQYTADMNAGAAPVDSVVAFIKAEIGTTDIDLLFSAQKSLIKALSVQLRGYGDEAFYAGDGDLYYAYQKYYEELLELATADLLADFTKMKYDLVELRSIAGSTEASAEKTLSFFDNEKRLLAKREARFVKHNLPKAPKK
;
A
#
# COMPACT_ATOMS: atom_id res chain seq x y z
N MET A 1 62.85 -12.88 12.87
CA MET A 1 61.68 -13.77 12.78
C MET A 1 60.45 -13.18 13.46
N LYS A 2 59.94 -11.96 13.04
CA LYS A 2 58.73 -11.31 13.63
C LYS A 2 57.63 -11.00 12.60
N ALA A 3 57.79 -11.35 11.31
CA ALA A 3 56.83 -11.02 10.26
C ALA A 3 55.76 -12.12 10.00
N LEU A 4 55.99 -13.35 10.43
CA LEU A 4 55.11 -14.48 10.18
C LEU A 4 53.71 -14.36 10.80
N PRO A 5 53.55 -13.87 12.07
CA PRO A 5 52.23 -13.73 12.66
C PRO A 5 51.37 -12.63 12.03
N LEU A 6 51.99 -11.56 11.49
CA LEU A 6 51.27 -10.47 10.82
C LEU A 6 50.68 -10.91 9.47
N TYR A 7 51.45 -11.69 8.70
CA TYR A 7 50.98 -12.26 7.42
C TYR A 7 49.87 -13.29 7.65
N LEU A 8 49.97 -14.11 8.70
CA LEU A 8 48.96 -15.12 9.04
C LEU A 8 47.64 -14.43 9.45
N ALA A 9 47.70 -13.34 10.24
CA ALA A 9 46.55 -12.57 10.64
C ALA A 9 45.89 -11.85 9.44
N LEU A 10 46.69 -11.31 8.52
CA LEU A 10 46.17 -10.70 7.27
C LEU A 10 45.53 -11.75 6.36
N PHE A 11 46.11 -12.93 6.22
CA PHE A 11 45.52 -14.02 5.42
C PHE A 11 44.25 -14.57 6.03
N LEU A 12 44.18 -14.69 7.35
CA LEU A 12 42.95 -15.11 8.05
C LEU A 12 41.83 -14.07 7.91
N SER A 13 42.14 -12.79 8.06
CA SER A 13 41.13 -11.72 7.91
C SER A 13 40.58 -11.62 6.47
N THR A 14 41.45 -11.74 5.46
CA THR A 14 41.02 -11.74 4.05
C THR A 14 40.23 -13.00 3.68
N ALA A 15 40.54 -14.15 4.25
CA ALA A 15 39.82 -15.41 4.03
C ALA A 15 38.40 -15.34 4.65
N ILE A 16 38.30 -14.81 5.87
CA ILE A 16 36.99 -14.60 6.54
C ILE A 16 36.13 -13.62 5.74
N ALA A 17 36.68 -12.47 5.33
CA ALA A 17 35.96 -11.49 4.54
C ALA A 17 35.49 -12.06 3.18
N ALA A 18 36.31 -12.87 2.52
CA ALA A 18 35.94 -13.51 1.26
C ALA A 18 34.84 -14.56 1.44
N GLN A 19 34.87 -15.34 2.52
CA GLN A 19 33.81 -16.29 2.86
C GLN A 19 32.51 -15.60 3.21
N SER A 20 32.53 -14.59 4.07
CA SER A 20 31.36 -13.78 4.44
C SER A 20 30.74 -13.09 3.23
N SER A 21 31.55 -12.59 2.30
CA SER A 21 31.06 -12.01 1.03
C SER A 21 30.36 -13.06 0.16
N SER A 22 30.88 -14.29 0.07
CA SER A 22 30.26 -15.38 -0.68
C SER A 22 28.93 -15.81 -0.05
N ASN A 23 28.91 -15.90 1.29
CA ASN A 23 27.74 -16.29 2.06
C ASN A 23 26.62 -15.24 1.97
N LEU A 24 26.95 -13.94 2.12
CA LEU A 24 26.02 -12.84 1.94
C LEU A 24 25.37 -12.87 0.54
N ARG A 25 26.18 -12.99 -0.52
CA ARG A 25 25.66 -13.09 -1.90
C ARG A 25 24.73 -14.28 -2.10
N ARG A 26 25.00 -15.38 -1.41
CA ARG A 26 24.13 -16.56 -1.46
C ARG A 26 22.83 -16.31 -0.74
N VAL A 27 22.86 -15.72 0.47
CA VAL A 27 21.65 -15.34 1.22
C VAL A 27 20.82 -14.35 0.41
N GLN A 28 21.44 -13.29 -0.09
CA GLN A 28 20.79 -12.28 -0.92
C GLN A 28 20.09 -12.92 -2.12
N ARG A 29 20.80 -13.71 -2.92
CA ARG A 29 20.24 -14.34 -4.12
C ARG A 29 19.04 -15.24 -3.82
N GLU A 30 19.07 -16.02 -2.75
CA GLU A 30 17.97 -16.91 -2.41
C GLU A 30 16.80 -16.15 -1.76
N ALA A 31 17.07 -15.12 -0.97
CA ALA A 31 16.04 -14.23 -0.41
C ALA A 31 15.33 -13.42 -1.51
N GLU A 32 16.10 -12.87 -2.45
CA GLU A 32 15.55 -12.06 -3.56
C GLU A 32 14.61 -12.85 -4.48
N LYS A 33 14.82 -14.17 -4.64
CA LYS A 33 13.85 -15.00 -5.37
C LYS A 33 12.48 -15.03 -4.68
N VAL A 34 12.45 -15.04 -3.35
CA VAL A 34 11.20 -14.98 -2.58
C VAL A 34 10.61 -13.58 -2.66
N ILE A 35 11.45 -12.54 -2.53
CA ILE A 35 11.05 -11.14 -2.58
C ILE A 35 10.48 -10.78 -3.96
N ASP A 36 11.06 -11.24 -5.06
CA ASP A 36 10.56 -10.99 -6.43
C ASP A 36 9.14 -11.56 -6.63
N LEU A 37 8.90 -12.78 -6.12
CA LEU A 37 7.56 -13.36 -6.12
C LEU A 37 6.60 -12.61 -5.19
N THR A 38 7.07 -12.17 -4.02
CA THR A 38 6.30 -11.32 -3.11
C THR A 38 5.94 -10.00 -3.78
N SER A 39 6.89 -9.35 -4.46
CA SER A 39 6.64 -8.13 -5.24
C SER A 39 5.58 -8.34 -6.32
N THR A 40 5.56 -9.50 -6.96
CA THR A 40 4.53 -9.87 -7.94
C THR A 40 3.16 -10.09 -7.27
N LEU A 41 3.12 -10.63 -6.05
CA LEU A 41 1.89 -10.73 -5.26
C LEU A 41 1.40 -9.35 -4.80
N ILE A 42 2.30 -8.45 -4.38
CA ILE A 42 1.99 -7.04 -4.07
C ILE A 42 1.33 -6.37 -5.27
N ASP A 43 1.90 -6.50 -6.47
CA ASP A 43 1.31 -5.95 -7.70
C ASP A 43 -0.11 -6.49 -7.92
N GLY A 44 -0.30 -7.79 -7.75
CA GLY A 44 -1.61 -8.43 -7.91
C GLY A 44 -2.64 -7.97 -6.89
N VAL A 45 -2.26 -7.84 -5.63
CA VAL A 45 -3.13 -7.34 -4.55
C VAL A 45 -3.51 -5.88 -4.83
N THR A 46 -2.54 -5.04 -5.16
CA THR A 46 -2.75 -3.60 -5.40
C THR A 46 -3.61 -3.33 -6.64
N THR A 47 -3.54 -4.21 -7.65
CA THR A 47 -4.34 -4.09 -8.88
C THR A 47 -5.61 -4.94 -8.89
N TYR A 48 -5.94 -5.58 -7.79
CA TYR A 48 -7.10 -6.46 -7.64
C TYR A 48 -7.12 -7.59 -8.69
N GLU A 49 -5.95 -8.21 -8.93
CA GLU A 49 -5.86 -9.35 -9.84
C GLU A 49 -6.68 -10.56 -9.33
N LYS A 50 -7.21 -11.34 -10.28
CA LYS A 50 -8.07 -12.48 -9.94
C LYS A 50 -7.28 -13.60 -9.23
N ALA A 51 -7.90 -14.22 -8.24
CA ALA A 51 -7.36 -15.36 -7.49
C ALA A 51 -6.72 -16.44 -8.39
N LYS A 52 -7.33 -16.76 -9.54
CA LYS A 52 -6.80 -17.73 -10.50
C LYS A 52 -5.38 -17.39 -10.99
N LYS A 53 -5.02 -16.10 -11.07
CA LYS A 53 -3.67 -15.67 -11.48
C LYS A 53 -2.70 -15.63 -10.32
N MET A 54 -3.20 -15.37 -9.10
CA MET A 54 -2.38 -15.24 -7.91
C MET A 54 -1.97 -16.60 -7.31
N ARG A 55 -2.85 -17.59 -7.33
CA ARG A 55 -2.59 -18.92 -6.76
C ARG A 55 -1.30 -19.58 -7.25
N PRO A 56 -0.99 -19.64 -8.57
CA PRO A 56 0.27 -20.22 -9.03
C PRO A 56 1.51 -19.49 -8.48
N ILE A 57 1.43 -18.17 -8.29
CA ILE A 57 2.52 -17.35 -7.74
C ILE A 57 2.73 -17.67 -6.27
N ILE A 58 1.65 -17.83 -5.49
CA ILE A 58 1.69 -18.24 -4.08
C ILE A 58 2.34 -19.63 -3.94
N GLU A 59 1.95 -20.56 -4.78
CA GLU A 59 2.53 -21.92 -4.78
C GLU A 59 4.01 -21.92 -5.16
N GLU A 60 4.40 -21.12 -6.15
CA GLU A 60 5.79 -20.94 -6.55
C GLU A 60 6.61 -20.28 -5.42
N GLN A 61 6.09 -19.24 -4.78
CA GLN A 61 6.73 -18.58 -3.63
C GLN A 61 7.00 -19.59 -2.50
N LEU A 62 6.03 -20.41 -2.14
CA LEU A 62 6.20 -21.44 -1.12
C LEU A 62 7.27 -22.46 -1.49
N ASN A 63 7.32 -22.88 -2.76
CA ASN A 63 8.33 -23.81 -3.26
C ASN A 63 9.72 -23.21 -3.28
N VAL A 64 9.86 -21.93 -3.70
CA VAL A 64 11.13 -21.20 -3.67
C VAL A 64 11.60 -21.00 -2.24
N TRP A 65 10.71 -20.66 -1.31
CA TRP A 65 11.03 -20.54 0.11
C TRP A 65 11.57 -21.86 0.71
N ARG A 66 10.94 -22.99 0.40
CA ARG A 66 11.42 -24.30 0.85
C ARG A 66 12.82 -24.62 0.34
N LYS A 67 13.17 -24.21 -0.90
CA LYS A 67 14.52 -24.36 -1.45
C LYS A 67 15.50 -23.41 -0.79
N ALA A 68 15.12 -22.14 -0.56
CA ALA A 68 15.93 -21.15 0.14
C ALA A 68 16.30 -21.63 1.55
N LYS A 69 15.34 -22.13 2.34
CA LYS A 69 15.60 -22.70 3.67
C LYS A 69 16.65 -23.82 3.64
N ARG A 70 16.60 -24.71 2.66
CA ARG A 70 17.62 -25.78 2.51
C ARG A 70 19.00 -25.23 2.15
N SER A 71 19.05 -24.12 1.42
CA SER A 71 20.30 -23.42 1.10
C SER A 71 20.87 -22.72 2.33
N PHE A 72 20.03 -22.08 3.13
CA PHE A 72 20.42 -21.39 4.35
C PHE A 72 20.89 -22.35 5.45
N ALA A 73 20.24 -23.49 5.61
CA ALA A 73 20.66 -24.51 6.57
C ALA A 73 22.11 -25.00 6.43
N ARG A 74 22.76 -24.71 5.29
CA ARG A 74 24.18 -24.99 5.07
C ARG A 74 25.10 -23.81 5.45
N LEU A 75 24.52 -22.69 5.87
CA LEU A 75 25.19 -21.47 6.28
C LEU A 75 24.89 -21.14 7.76
N ASP A 76 24.19 -22.04 8.46
CA ASP A 76 23.69 -21.85 9.83
C ASP A 76 24.85 -22.04 10.82
N GLU A 77 25.91 -21.26 10.65
CA GLU A 77 27.08 -21.17 11.52
C GLU A 77 27.35 -19.69 11.78
N GLU A 78 27.94 -19.37 12.94
CA GLU A 78 28.39 -17.99 13.13
C GLU A 78 29.43 -17.61 12.07
N PRO A 79 29.36 -16.43 11.46
CA PRO A 79 28.66 -15.21 11.87
C PRO A 79 27.31 -14.98 11.16
N GLU A 80 26.86 -15.88 10.30
CA GLU A 80 25.67 -15.69 9.47
C GLU A 80 24.35 -15.88 10.22
N GLN A 81 24.37 -16.49 11.40
CA GLN A 81 23.15 -16.85 12.15
C GLN A 81 22.23 -15.65 12.39
N VAL A 82 22.76 -14.50 12.83
CA VAL A 82 21.96 -13.30 13.11
C VAL A 82 21.25 -12.79 11.86
N LEU A 83 21.93 -12.78 10.71
CA LEU A 83 21.33 -12.43 9.43
C LEU A 83 20.24 -13.43 9.03
N LEU A 84 20.52 -14.72 9.17
CA LEU A 84 19.59 -15.78 8.81
C LEU A 84 18.34 -15.79 9.69
N ASP A 85 18.49 -15.50 10.99
CA ASP A 85 17.34 -15.39 11.90
C ASP A 85 16.34 -14.32 11.46
N VAL A 86 16.82 -13.14 11.02
CA VAL A 86 15.97 -12.09 10.46
C VAL A 86 15.33 -12.56 9.15
N VAL A 87 16.10 -13.13 8.23
CA VAL A 87 15.61 -13.63 6.94
C VAL A 87 14.55 -14.71 7.14
N TYR A 88 14.78 -15.67 8.05
CA TYR A 88 13.80 -16.72 8.38
C TYR A 88 12.52 -16.16 8.98
N ALA A 89 12.63 -15.25 9.95
CA ALA A 89 11.48 -14.66 10.60
C ALA A 89 10.63 -13.85 9.59
N GLN A 90 11.26 -12.93 8.85
CA GLN A 90 10.53 -12.00 8.02
C GLN A 90 9.97 -12.64 6.75
N LEU A 91 10.79 -13.35 5.98
CA LEU A 91 10.31 -14.02 4.77
C LEU A 91 9.40 -15.21 5.10
N GLY A 92 9.63 -15.89 6.24
CA GLY A 92 8.76 -16.94 6.73
C GLY A 92 7.34 -16.44 7.00
N ASN A 93 7.21 -15.33 7.73
CA ASN A 93 5.92 -14.69 8.02
C ASN A 93 5.20 -14.24 6.74
N ILE A 94 5.93 -13.66 5.78
CA ILE A 94 5.36 -13.23 4.50
C ILE A 94 4.84 -14.44 3.70
N VAL A 95 5.60 -15.51 3.61
CA VAL A 95 5.19 -16.72 2.88
C VAL A 95 4.02 -17.42 3.55
N GLU A 96 3.97 -17.44 4.88
CA GLU A 96 2.85 -17.97 5.65
C GLU A 96 1.60 -17.13 5.41
N ALA A 97 1.70 -15.81 5.49
CA ALA A 97 0.60 -14.89 5.18
C ALA A 97 0.10 -15.04 3.73
N SER A 98 1.00 -15.28 2.77
CA SER A 98 0.62 -15.51 1.37
C SER A 98 -0.11 -16.84 1.16
N SER A 99 0.39 -17.92 1.78
CA SER A 99 -0.12 -19.29 1.57
C SER A 99 -1.37 -19.62 2.40
N GLY A 100 -1.68 -18.84 3.43
CA GLY A 100 -2.86 -18.93 4.27
C GLY A 100 -3.79 -17.74 4.05
N PRO A 101 -3.74 -16.70 4.91
CA PRO A 101 -4.71 -15.61 4.91
C PRO A 101 -4.91 -14.90 3.57
N LEU A 102 -3.84 -14.63 2.79
CA LEU A 102 -4.00 -14.02 1.46
C LEU A 102 -4.77 -14.91 0.50
N LYS A 103 -4.48 -16.23 0.52
CA LYS A 103 -5.17 -17.20 -0.32
C LYS A 103 -6.66 -17.25 0.02
N ASP A 104 -6.99 -17.28 1.32
CA ASP A 104 -8.37 -17.32 1.81
C ASP A 104 -9.12 -16.04 1.43
N TRP A 105 -8.50 -14.87 1.65
CA TRP A 105 -9.04 -13.57 1.23
C TRP A 105 -9.34 -13.48 -0.27
N LEU A 106 -8.45 -14.02 -1.12
CA LEU A 106 -8.67 -14.05 -2.58
C LEU A 106 -9.85 -14.95 -2.99
N GLU A 107 -10.21 -15.93 -2.15
CA GLU A 107 -11.31 -16.87 -2.42
C GLU A 107 -12.66 -16.32 -1.91
N GLU A 108 -12.67 -15.61 -0.79
CA GLU A 108 -13.88 -15.17 -0.09
C GLU A 108 -14.34 -13.77 -0.51
N ASP A 109 -13.53 -12.75 -0.35
CA ASP A 109 -13.85 -11.37 -0.74
C ASP A 109 -12.60 -10.51 -1.00
N PRO A 110 -12.23 -10.30 -2.25
CA PRO A 110 -11.07 -9.47 -2.61
C PRO A 110 -11.24 -7.97 -2.28
N ARG A 111 -12.35 -7.52 -1.72
CA ARG A 111 -12.60 -6.13 -1.29
C ARG A 111 -12.41 -5.92 0.22
N GLY A 112 -12.13 -6.97 0.97
CA GLY A 112 -11.86 -6.88 2.41
C GLY A 112 -10.58 -6.13 2.74
N ASN A 113 -10.40 -5.75 4.03
CA ASN A 113 -9.26 -4.97 4.49
C ASN A 113 -7.93 -5.74 4.58
N TYR A 114 -7.94 -7.04 4.34
CA TYR A 114 -6.73 -7.88 4.47
C TYR A 114 -5.59 -7.47 3.54
N ASN A 115 -5.90 -6.83 2.41
CA ASN A 115 -4.89 -6.28 1.51
C ASN A 115 -3.92 -5.31 2.23
N TYR A 116 -4.43 -4.44 3.11
CA TYR A 116 -3.60 -3.49 3.86
C TYR A 116 -2.68 -4.19 4.86
N GLU A 117 -3.18 -5.21 5.56
CA GLU A 117 -2.39 -5.99 6.50
C GLU A 117 -1.26 -6.74 5.78
N TYR A 118 -1.59 -7.40 4.68
CA TYR A 118 -0.61 -8.11 3.86
C TYR A 118 0.45 -7.17 3.28
N LEU A 119 0.04 -6.05 2.70
CA LEU A 119 0.96 -5.06 2.13
C LEU A 119 1.87 -4.45 3.21
N SER A 120 1.35 -4.15 4.40
CA SER A 120 2.11 -3.65 5.54
C SER A 120 3.13 -4.68 6.01
N LEU A 121 2.74 -5.96 6.15
CA LEU A 121 3.64 -7.05 6.51
C LEU A 121 4.77 -7.21 5.50
N CYS A 122 4.46 -7.22 4.21
CA CYS A 122 5.46 -7.33 3.15
C CYS A 122 6.44 -6.14 3.17
N ARG A 123 5.92 -4.91 3.29
CA ARG A 123 6.75 -3.70 3.33
C ARG A 123 7.74 -3.73 4.49
N THR A 124 7.23 -4.00 5.70
CA THR A 124 8.06 -4.03 6.91
C THR A 124 9.05 -5.18 6.89
N GLY A 125 8.59 -6.39 6.57
CA GLY A 125 9.42 -7.58 6.59
C GLY A 125 10.54 -7.55 5.54
N ILE A 126 10.27 -7.11 4.32
CA ILE A 126 11.31 -7.01 3.27
C ILE A 126 12.32 -5.91 3.61
N ALA A 127 11.86 -4.75 4.13
CA ALA A 127 12.78 -3.69 4.56
C ALA A 127 13.75 -4.19 5.64
N GLN A 128 13.26 -4.93 6.63
CA GLN A 128 14.09 -5.53 7.68
C GLN A 128 15.10 -6.56 7.14
N VAL A 129 14.72 -7.31 6.10
CA VAL A 129 15.66 -8.25 5.43
C VAL A 129 16.81 -7.49 4.77
N TYR A 130 16.53 -6.42 4.04
CA TYR A 130 17.58 -5.61 3.41
C TYR A 130 18.43 -4.87 4.44
N GLU A 131 17.84 -4.32 5.50
CA GLU A 131 18.56 -3.70 6.61
C GLU A 131 19.53 -4.69 7.30
N ALA A 132 19.09 -5.94 7.52
CA ALA A 132 19.94 -6.96 8.08
C ALA A 132 21.11 -7.34 7.15
N MET A 133 20.87 -7.40 5.83
CA MET A 133 21.92 -7.62 4.83
C MET A 133 22.92 -6.49 4.78
N GLU A 134 22.47 -5.24 4.87
CA GLU A 134 23.33 -4.04 4.89
C GLU A 134 24.16 -4.00 6.18
N THR A 135 23.54 -4.29 7.33
CA THR A 135 24.22 -4.38 8.62
C THR A 135 25.31 -5.44 8.59
N TYR A 136 25.00 -6.61 8.04
CA TYR A 136 26.01 -7.67 7.87
C TYR A 136 27.14 -7.23 6.94
N ALA A 137 26.81 -6.63 5.79
CA ALA A 137 27.79 -6.14 4.84
C ALA A 137 28.73 -5.10 5.45
N THR A 138 28.18 -4.15 6.20
CA THR A 138 28.92 -3.11 6.92
C THR A 138 29.84 -3.72 7.99
N THR A 139 29.34 -4.71 8.75
CA THR A 139 30.11 -5.38 9.81
C THR A 139 31.35 -6.08 9.27
N TYR A 140 31.27 -6.65 8.08
CA TYR A 140 32.34 -7.42 7.44
C TYR A 140 33.07 -6.69 6.31
N ASP A 141 32.85 -5.36 6.16
CA ASP A 141 33.45 -4.51 5.12
C ASP A 141 33.22 -5.06 3.69
N ILE A 142 31.98 -5.52 3.43
CA ILE A 142 31.58 -6.09 2.15
C ILE A 142 30.91 -5.00 1.31
N ASN A 143 31.44 -4.74 0.12
CA ASN A 143 30.81 -3.83 -0.81
C ASN A 143 29.61 -4.51 -1.49
N THR A 144 28.41 -4.01 -1.21
CA THR A 144 27.15 -4.46 -1.81
C THR A 144 26.66 -3.45 -2.84
N ARG A 145 25.89 -3.93 -3.81
CA ARG A 145 25.15 -3.08 -4.75
C ARG A 145 23.66 -3.36 -4.58
N THR A 146 22.88 -2.32 -4.68
CA THR A 146 21.42 -2.46 -4.76
C THR A 146 21.06 -3.35 -5.96
N SER A 147 20.22 -4.33 -5.76
CA SER A 147 19.77 -5.23 -6.81
C SER A 147 18.54 -4.70 -7.53
N ASP A 148 18.31 -5.15 -8.76
CA ASP A 148 17.08 -4.82 -9.51
C ASP A 148 15.80 -5.21 -8.75
N VAL A 149 15.86 -6.26 -7.91
CA VAL A 149 14.74 -6.71 -7.07
C VAL A 149 14.50 -5.72 -5.93
N GLN A 150 15.56 -5.24 -5.29
CA GLN A 150 15.48 -4.22 -4.25
C GLN A 150 14.96 -2.90 -4.83
N GLU A 151 15.51 -2.43 -5.94
CA GLU A 151 15.05 -1.20 -6.63
C GLU A 151 13.57 -1.28 -7.00
N ARG A 152 13.13 -2.44 -7.52
CA ARG A 152 11.71 -2.69 -7.82
C ARG A 152 10.84 -2.59 -6.57
N PHE A 153 11.26 -3.22 -5.48
CA PHE A 153 10.52 -3.19 -4.22
C PHE A 153 10.45 -1.76 -3.65
N GLU A 154 11.55 -1.02 -3.64
CA GLU A 154 11.58 0.37 -3.18
C GLU A 154 10.66 1.27 -4.01
N ALA A 155 10.65 1.10 -5.33
CA ALA A 155 9.73 1.82 -6.21
C ALA A 155 8.26 1.44 -5.95
N GLN A 156 7.95 0.16 -5.66
CA GLN A 156 6.60 -0.25 -5.24
C GLN A 156 6.18 0.42 -3.93
N VAL A 157 7.07 0.45 -2.94
CA VAL A 157 6.80 1.10 -1.64
C VAL A 157 6.56 2.59 -1.82
N ALA A 158 7.36 3.28 -2.65
CA ALA A 158 7.18 4.69 -2.95
C ALA A 158 5.82 4.97 -3.64
N LEU A 159 5.42 4.15 -4.59
CA LEU A 159 4.13 4.25 -5.26
C LEU A 159 2.96 4.03 -4.28
N MET A 160 3.06 3.02 -3.41
CA MET A 160 2.06 2.74 -2.39
C MET A 160 1.95 3.87 -1.37
N GLN A 161 3.08 4.45 -0.95
CA GLN A 161 3.08 5.59 -0.04
C GLN A 161 2.41 6.80 -0.68
N TYR A 162 2.76 7.11 -1.93
CA TYR A 162 2.14 8.20 -2.67
C TYR A 162 0.61 8.04 -2.78
N THR A 163 0.12 6.85 -3.12
CA THR A 163 -1.32 6.60 -3.19
C THR A 163 -1.99 6.68 -1.82
N ALA A 164 -1.32 6.22 -0.77
CA ALA A 164 -1.83 6.31 0.60
C ALA A 164 -1.92 7.78 1.07
N ASP A 165 -0.93 8.61 0.75
CA ASP A 165 -0.91 10.03 1.09
C ASP A 165 -2.04 10.79 0.37
N MET A 166 -2.28 10.48 -0.91
CA MET A 166 -3.41 11.02 -1.67
C MET A 166 -4.76 10.61 -1.05
N ASN A 167 -4.91 9.34 -0.65
CA ASN A 167 -6.11 8.82 0.01
C ASN A 167 -6.35 9.42 1.40
N ALA A 168 -5.28 9.70 2.15
CA ALA A 168 -5.40 10.29 3.49
C ALA A 168 -6.14 11.64 3.47
N GLY A 169 -5.98 12.42 2.41
CA GLY A 169 -6.74 13.65 2.18
C GLY A 169 -8.24 13.46 2.00
N ALA A 170 -8.69 12.27 1.55
CA ALA A 170 -10.11 11.99 1.37
C ALA A 170 -10.82 11.60 2.68
N ALA A 171 -10.12 11.12 3.69
CA ALA A 171 -10.70 10.62 4.93
C ALA A 171 -11.61 11.65 5.66
N PRO A 172 -11.26 12.94 5.81
CA PRO A 172 -12.15 13.94 6.40
C PRO A 172 -13.42 14.15 5.59
N VAL A 173 -13.33 14.11 4.26
CA VAL A 173 -14.50 14.25 3.36
C VAL A 173 -15.42 13.05 3.53
N ASP A 174 -14.87 11.85 3.47
CA ASP A 174 -15.62 10.60 3.64
C ASP A 174 -16.34 10.51 4.98
N SER A 175 -15.69 10.97 6.06
CA SER A 175 -16.29 10.99 7.40
C SER A 175 -17.52 11.88 7.46
N VAL A 176 -17.47 13.08 6.87
CA VAL A 176 -18.62 13.99 6.86
C VAL A 176 -19.73 13.49 5.95
N VAL A 177 -19.40 12.91 4.79
CA VAL A 177 -20.40 12.30 3.90
C VAL A 177 -21.11 11.12 4.59
N ALA A 178 -20.37 10.28 5.31
CA ALA A 178 -20.94 9.17 6.08
C ALA A 178 -21.88 9.68 7.18
N PHE A 179 -21.49 10.75 7.87
CA PHE A 179 -22.35 11.40 8.87
C PHE A 179 -23.65 11.92 8.25
N ILE A 180 -23.59 12.67 7.13
CA ILE A 180 -24.78 13.17 6.44
C ILE A 180 -25.71 12.02 6.04
N LYS A 181 -25.16 10.90 5.53
CA LYS A 181 -25.94 9.71 5.17
C LYS A 181 -26.66 9.08 6.37
N ALA A 182 -25.99 9.05 7.52
CA ALA A 182 -26.58 8.49 8.73
C ALA A 182 -27.72 9.36 9.27
N GLU A 183 -27.63 10.67 9.08
CA GLU A 183 -28.57 11.66 9.64
C GLU A 183 -29.63 12.15 8.64
N ILE A 184 -29.70 11.60 7.42
CA ILE A 184 -30.56 12.13 6.35
C ILE A 184 -32.03 12.10 6.71
N GLY A 185 -32.49 11.16 7.54
CA GLY A 185 -33.84 11.03 8.04
C GLY A 185 -34.14 11.86 9.30
N THR A 186 -33.18 12.69 9.76
CA THR A 186 -33.38 13.52 10.97
C THR A 186 -34.42 14.65 10.74
N THR A 187 -35.13 15.02 11.80
CA THR A 187 -35.97 16.24 11.81
C THR A 187 -35.14 17.49 12.14
N ASP A 188 -33.90 17.35 12.59
CA ASP A 188 -32.97 18.45 12.85
C ASP A 188 -32.20 18.83 11.57
N ILE A 189 -32.87 19.60 10.72
CA ILE A 189 -32.28 20.04 9.45
C ILE A 189 -31.09 21.00 9.65
N ASP A 190 -31.05 21.73 10.76
CA ASP A 190 -29.90 22.61 11.05
C ASP A 190 -28.61 21.80 11.30
N LEU A 191 -28.75 20.55 11.79
CA LEU A 191 -27.63 19.60 11.89
C LEU A 191 -27.09 19.26 10.49
N LEU A 192 -27.98 18.97 9.51
CA LEU A 192 -27.59 18.67 8.13
C LEU A 192 -26.91 19.88 7.45
N PHE A 193 -27.38 21.10 7.65
CA PHE A 193 -26.72 22.30 7.15
C PHE A 193 -25.33 22.51 7.78
N SER A 194 -25.20 22.21 9.06
CA SER A 194 -23.90 22.28 9.74
C SER A 194 -22.91 21.26 9.17
N ALA A 195 -23.36 20.03 8.94
CA ALA A 195 -22.57 18.99 8.31
C ALA A 195 -22.18 19.35 6.86
N GLN A 196 -23.11 19.89 6.07
CA GLN A 196 -22.81 20.39 4.72
C GLN A 196 -21.73 21.48 4.72
N LYS A 197 -21.81 22.45 5.63
CA LYS A 197 -20.75 23.48 5.78
C LYS A 197 -19.41 22.85 6.12
N SER A 198 -19.39 21.83 6.97
CA SER A 198 -18.20 21.09 7.32
C SER A 198 -17.64 20.34 6.11
N LEU A 199 -18.50 19.75 5.28
CA LEU A 199 -18.12 19.10 4.02
C LEU A 199 -17.47 20.09 3.05
N ILE A 200 -18.11 21.24 2.81
CA ILE A 200 -17.60 22.31 1.93
C ILE A 200 -16.23 22.79 2.43
N LYS A 201 -16.07 22.96 3.75
CA LYS A 201 -14.79 23.33 4.35
C LYS A 201 -13.71 22.26 4.10
N ALA A 202 -14.03 20.99 4.34
CA ALA A 202 -13.10 19.87 4.12
C ALA A 202 -12.67 19.80 2.65
N LEU A 203 -13.60 19.88 1.71
CA LEU A 203 -13.34 19.89 0.26
C LEU A 203 -12.47 21.08 -0.14
N SER A 204 -12.80 22.28 0.37
CA SER A 204 -12.01 23.50 0.08
C SER A 204 -10.58 23.43 0.60
N VAL A 205 -10.34 22.74 1.71
CA VAL A 205 -8.97 22.48 2.23
C VAL A 205 -8.21 21.58 1.28
N GLN A 206 -8.85 20.50 0.82
CA GLN A 206 -8.20 19.57 -0.10
C GLN A 206 -7.86 20.22 -1.45
N LEU A 207 -8.74 21.04 -2.00
CA LEU A 207 -8.49 21.75 -3.26
C LEU A 207 -7.34 22.78 -3.17
N ARG A 208 -7.03 23.30 -1.97
CA ARG A 208 -5.92 24.26 -1.75
C ARG A 208 -4.59 23.60 -1.39
N GLY A 209 -4.62 22.35 -0.96
CA GLY A 209 -3.50 21.70 -0.30
C GLY A 209 -2.43 21.12 -1.22
N TYR A 210 -2.63 21.11 -2.53
CA TYR A 210 -1.72 20.44 -3.45
C TYR A 210 -1.03 21.44 -4.39
N GLY A 211 0.30 21.52 -4.31
CA GLY A 211 1.15 22.20 -5.29
C GLY A 211 1.70 21.23 -6.34
N ASP A 212 2.42 21.75 -7.32
CA ASP A 212 3.03 20.96 -8.42
C ASP A 212 4.04 19.91 -7.95
N GLU A 213 4.49 19.96 -6.69
CA GLU A 213 5.35 18.96 -6.04
C GLU A 213 4.64 17.63 -5.76
N ALA A 214 3.31 17.57 -5.97
CA ALA A 214 2.49 16.41 -5.69
C ALA A 214 2.48 15.35 -6.81
N PHE A 215 3.33 15.46 -7.83
CA PHE A 215 3.38 14.49 -8.94
C PHE A 215 4.30 13.32 -8.62
N TYR A 216 3.81 12.11 -8.83
CA TYR A 216 4.65 10.91 -8.71
C TYR A 216 5.55 10.76 -9.93
N ALA A 217 6.85 10.90 -9.76
CA ALA A 217 7.83 10.77 -10.83
C ALA A 217 7.50 11.61 -12.11
N GLY A 218 6.82 12.75 -11.94
CA GLY A 218 6.38 13.62 -13.03
C GLY A 218 5.02 13.25 -13.64
N ASP A 219 4.38 12.17 -13.17
CA ASP A 219 3.01 11.78 -13.56
C ASP A 219 1.98 12.43 -12.64
N GLY A 220 1.18 13.34 -13.20
CA GLY A 220 0.11 14.07 -12.49
C GLY A 220 -1.27 13.41 -12.57
N ASP A 221 -1.43 12.29 -13.24
CA ASP A 221 -2.75 11.70 -13.53
C ASP A 221 -3.59 11.44 -12.27
N LEU A 222 -2.97 10.93 -11.20
CA LEU A 222 -3.67 10.67 -9.95
C LEU A 222 -4.01 11.97 -9.22
N TYR A 223 -3.08 12.91 -9.19
CA TYR A 223 -3.29 14.24 -8.62
C TYR A 223 -4.51 14.94 -9.25
N TYR A 224 -4.56 15.02 -10.59
CA TYR A 224 -5.69 15.61 -11.30
C TYR A 224 -7.00 14.82 -11.12
N ALA A 225 -6.90 13.50 -10.94
CA ALA A 225 -8.07 12.68 -10.63
C ALA A 225 -8.68 13.05 -9.27
N TYR A 226 -7.83 13.30 -8.25
CA TYR A 226 -8.29 13.76 -6.93
C TYR A 226 -8.80 15.19 -6.96
N GLN A 227 -8.14 16.11 -7.66
CA GLN A 227 -8.65 17.48 -7.84
C GLN A 227 -10.06 17.46 -8.44
N LYS A 228 -10.22 16.77 -9.56
CA LYS A 228 -11.54 16.65 -10.20
C LYS A 228 -12.58 16.02 -9.29
N TYR A 229 -12.22 15.00 -8.52
CA TYR A 229 -13.10 14.40 -7.54
C TYR A 229 -13.59 15.41 -6.49
N TYR A 230 -12.68 16.20 -5.92
CA TYR A 230 -13.07 17.22 -4.94
C TYR A 230 -13.87 18.36 -5.54
N GLU A 231 -13.60 18.78 -6.78
CA GLU A 231 -14.39 19.77 -7.51
C GLU A 231 -15.84 19.31 -7.73
N GLU A 232 -16.03 18.10 -8.24
CA GLU A 232 -17.37 17.51 -8.45
C GLU A 232 -18.13 17.36 -7.12
N LEU A 233 -17.46 16.91 -6.05
CA LEU A 233 -18.10 16.84 -4.73
C LEU A 233 -18.44 18.23 -4.17
N LEU A 234 -17.62 19.24 -4.42
CA LEU A 234 -17.88 20.60 -3.98
C LEU A 234 -19.12 21.19 -4.69
N GLU A 235 -19.28 20.93 -5.98
CA GLU A 235 -20.45 21.31 -6.76
C GLU A 235 -21.72 20.63 -6.20
N LEU A 236 -21.70 19.32 -6.00
CA LEU A 236 -22.80 18.58 -5.38
C LEU A 236 -23.16 19.11 -3.98
N ALA A 237 -22.15 19.43 -3.16
CA ALA A 237 -22.36 19.92 -1.81
C ALA A 237 -22.93 21.35 -1.78
N THR A 238 -22.52 22.22 -2.71
CA THR A 238 -22.92 23.64 -2.72
C THR A 238 -24.19 23.91 -3.48
N ALA A 239 -24.57 23.11 -4.46
CA ALA A 239 -25.75 23.25 -5.26
C ALA A 239 -26.84 22.24 -4.86
N ASP A 240 -26.64 20.97 -5.15
CA ASP A 240 -27.73 19.98 -5.06
C ASP A 240 -28.09 19.65 -3.62
N LEU A 241 -27.11 19.40 -2.75
CA LEU A 241 -27.36 19.07 -1.35
C LEU A 241 -27.96 20.28 -0.59
N LEU A 242 -27.51 21.50 -0.92
CA LEU A 242 -28.07 22.72 -0.37
C LEU A 242 -29.54 22.90 -0.76
N ALA A 243 -29.87 22.63 -2.03
CA ALA A 243 -31.25 22.70 -2.53
C ALA A 243 -32.13 21.64 -1.84
N ASP A 244 -31.65 20.41 -1.71
CA ASP A 244 -32.38 19.34 -1.04
C ASP A 244 -32.64 19.66 0.44
N PHE A 245 -31.67 20.13 1.20
CA PHE A 245 -31.85 20.50 2.62
C PHE A 245 -32.71 21.72 2.79
N THR A 246 -32.65 22.67 1.88
CA THR A 246 -33.56 23.85 1.89
C THR A 246 -34.99 23.43 1.70
N LYS A 247 -35.25 22.50 0.78
CA LYS A 247 -36.59 21.95 0.54
C LYS A 247 -37.07 21.11 1.73
N MET A 248 -36.22 20.29 2.33
CA MET A 248 -36.54 19.54 3.55
C MET A 248 -36.95 20.49 4.69
N LYS A 249 -36.21 21.59 4.90
CA LYS A 249 -36.56 22.60 5.91
C LYS A 249 -37.90 23.26 5.65
N TYR A 250 -38.19 23.58 4.38
CA TYR A 250 -39.49 24.15 3.98
C TYR A 250 -40.66 23.17 4.24
N ASP A 251 -40.51 21.91 3.87
CA ASP A 251 -41.52 20.87 4.07
C ASP A 251 -41.81 20.65 5.57
N LEU A 252 -40.81 20.74 6.45
CA LEU A 252 -41.02 20.67 7.90
C LEU A 252 -41.76 21.86 8.47
N VAL A 253 -41.46 23.10 8.03
CA VAL A 253 -42.13 24.33 8.49
C VAL A 253 -43.58 24.36 8.07
N GLU A 254 -43.90 23.85 6.91
CA GLU A 254 -45.29 23.76 6.38
C GLU A 254 -46.11 22.61 6.99
N LEU A 255 -45.54 21.90 8.04
CA LEU A 255 -46.17 20.71 8.65
C LEU A 255 -46.49 19.59 7.63
N ARG A 256 -45.94 19.66 6.45
CA ARG A 256 -45.91 18.54 5.53
C ARG A 256 -44.95 17.54 6.14
N SER A 257 -45.38 16.29 6.35
CA SER A 257 -44.41 15.25 6.63
C SER A 257 -43.28 15.38 5.60
N ILE A 258 -42.02 15.26 6.01
CA ILE A 258 -40.92 15.18 5.02
C ILE A 258 -41.36 14.10 4.08
N ALA A 259 -41.91 14.54 2.95
CA ALA A 259 -42.48 13.58 2.02
C ALA A 259 -41.32 12.74 1.56
N GLY A 260 -41.45 11.44 1.54
CA GLY A 260 -40.38 10.51 1.13
C GLY A 260 -39.72 10.86 -0.20
N SER A 261 -40.34 11.79 -0.99
CA SER A 261 -39.75 12.36 -2.20
C SER A 261 -38.60 13.32 -1.95
N THR A 262 -38.55 14.06 -0.83
CA THR A 262 -37.49 15.04 -0.56
C THR A 262 -36.29 14.35 0.07
N GLU A 263 -36.52 13.40 0.98
CA GLU A 263 -35.52 12.50 1.51
C GLU A 263 -34.89 11.68 0.38
N ALA A 264 -35.70 11.08 -0.50
CA ALA A 264 -35.22 10.33 -1.66
C ALA A 264 -34.40 11.20 -2.66
N SER A 265 -34.66 12.52 -2.75
CA SER A 265 -33.84 13.44 -3.54
C SER A 265 -32.46 13.61 -2.94
N ALA A 266 -32.38 13.85 -1.63
CA ALA A 266 -31.09 13.97 -0.93
C ALA A 266 -30.30 12.64 -0.93
N GLU A 267 -30.98 11.50 -0.75
CA GLU A 267 -30.34 10.18 -0.90
C GLU A 267 -29.78 9.97 -2.31
N LYS A 268 -30.51 10.41 -3.33
CA LYS A 268 -30.05 10.37 -4.72
C LYS A 268 -28.81 11.24 -4.90
N THR A 269 -28.80 12.47 -4.41
CA THR A 269 -27.63 13.35 -4.42
C THR A 269 -26.44 12.66 -3.74
N LEU A 270 -26.65 12.07 -2.56
CA LEU A 270 -25.61 11.32 -1.85
C LEU A 270 -25.11 10.08 -2.63
N SER A 271 -25.95 9.46 -3.45
CA SER A 271 -25.52 8.36 -4.32
C SER A 271 -24.52 8.81 -5.41
N PHE A 272 -24.55 10.07 -5.83
CA PHE A 272 -23.55 10.62 -6.73
C PHE A 272 -22.17 10.72 -6.08
N PHE A 273 -22.10 11.03 -4.78
CA PHE A 273 -20.82 10.97 -4.04
C PHE A 273 -20.20 9.58 -4.11
N ASP A 274 -20.98 8.52 -3.95
CA ASP A 274 -20.50 7.13 -4.07
C ASP A 274 -20.04 6.82 -5.50
N ASN A 275 -20.74 7.34 -6.49
CA ASN A 275 -20.36 7.16 -7.88
C ASN A 275 -19.00 7.82 -8.18
N GLU A 276 -18.81 9.08 -7.74
CA GLU A 276 -17.55 9.78 -7.93
C GLU A 276 -16.38 9.08 -7.19
N LYS A 277 -16.63 8.61 -5.96
CA LYS A 277 -15.66 7.79 -5.23
C LYS A 277 -15.28 6.51 -6.00
N ARG A 278 -16.27 5.84 -6.60
CA ARG A 278 -16.01 4.65 -7.44
C ARG A 278 -15.23 4.99 -8.71
N LEU A 279 -15.47 6.17 -9.30
CA LEU A 279 -14.70 6.64 -10.46
C LEU A 279 -13.26 6.98 -10.08
N LEU A 280 -13.04 7.63 -8.94
CA LEU A 280 -11.72 7.89 -8.40
C LEU A 280 -10.93 6.60 -8.18
N ALA A 281 -11.53 5.60 -7.51
CA ALA A 281 -10.89 4.30 -7.29
C ALA A 281 -10.47 3.60 -8.60
N LYS A 282 -11.26 3.74 -9.67
CA LYS A 282 -10.88 3.22 -11.00
C LYS A 282 -9.69 3.97 -11.61
N ARG A 283 -9.60 5.29 -11.42
CA ARG A 283 -8.49 6.11 -11.90
C ARG A 283 -7.22 5.78 -11.13
N GLU A 284 -7.32 5.65 -9.81
CA GLU A 284 -6.23 5.21 -8.94
C GLU A 284 -5.69 3.84 -9.36
N ALA A 285 -6.55 2.85 -9.57
CA ALA A 285 -6.13 1.53 -10.04
C ALA A 285 -5.43 1.58 -11.41
N ARG A 286 -5.84 2.48 -12.32
CA ARG A 286 -5.16 2.68 -13.60
C ARG A 286 -3.79 3.33 -13.42
N PHE A 287 -3.71 4.36 -12.60
CA PHE A 287 -2.48 5.05 -12.27
C PHE A 287 -1.46 4.09 -11.66
N VAL A 288 -1.86 3.34 -10.63
CA VAL A 288 -1.02 2.32 -10.00
C VAL A 288 -0.53 1.33 -11.05
N LYS A 289 -1.42 0.77 -11.87
CA LYS A 289 -1.04 -0.19 -12.92
C LYS A 289 -0.06 0.38 -13.93
N HIS A 290 -0.16 1.68 -14.27
CA HIS A 290 0.73 2.36 -15.20
C HIS A 290 2.13 2.58 -14.61
N ASN A 291 2.19 2.92 -13.33
CA ASN A 291 3.40 3.28 -12.61
C ASN A 291 4.07 2.12 -11.87
N LEU A 292 3.48 0.91 -11.92
CA LEU A 292 4.13 -0.26 -11.33
C LEU A 292 5.51 -0.51 -11.97
N PRO A 293 6.55 -0.70 -11.16
CA PRO A 293 7.87 -1.00 -11.67
C PRO A 293 7.87 -2.34 -12.41
N LYS A 294 8.49 -2.39 -13.58
CA LYS A 294 8.56 -3.61 -14.38
C LYS A 294 9.37 -4.69 -13.67
N ALA A 295 8.91 -5.92 -13.78
CA ALA A 295 9.69 -7.06 -13.29
C ALA A 295 11.08 -7.08 -13.96
N PRO A 296 12.13 -7.45 -13.22
CA PRO A 296 13.47 -7.61 -13.78
C PRO A 296 13.42 -8.56 -14.99
N LYS A 297 14.13 -8.20 -16.06
CA LYS A 297 14.27 -9.11 -17.22
C LYS A 297 15.09 -10.31 -16.78
N LYS A 298 14.51 -11.49 -16.85
CA LYS A 298 15.20 -12.77 -16.58
C LYS A 298 16.27 -13.05 -17.62
#